data_54de4586621153b88bc6fef7b2f61b3a
#
_entry.id   54de4586621153b88bc6fef7b2f61b3a
#
_cell.length_a   1.000
_cell.length_b   1.000
_cell.length_c   1.000
_cell.angle_alpha   90.00
_cell.angle_beta   90.00
_cell.angle_gamma   90.00
#
_symmetry.space_group_name_H-M   'P 1'
#
loop_
_entity.id
_entity.type
_entity.pdbx_description
1 polymer ?
#
loop_
_entity_poly.entity_id
_entity_poly.type
_entity_poly.pdbx_seq_one_letter_code
_entity_poly.pdbx_strand_id
1 'polypeptide(L)'
;MAVYTVTQKYLIDNYAVVQLLTDAEIELGASVVIAGVDATFNGTYTVRALPQYLYVGIDTEGDLIYDVNYPIANQVLFAKTATDVARTAASGTLTITQTCTWVTSANLEDWIGIGTATAADAAFLTVCAAAASQFCWRRRMEAGYVDSLTTVPSQDVFLGTQMYGGALYRQRGSVDQFASFQNMG
;
A
#
# COMPACT_ATOMS: atom_id res chain seq x y z
N MET A 1 1.01 -3.62 6.41
CA MET A 1 1.59 -2.29 6.69
C MET A 1 3.09 -2.42 6.51
N ALA A 2 3.66 -1.72 5.54
CA ALA A 2 5.10 -1.68 5.31
C ALA A 2 5.68 -0.39 5.92
N VAL A 3 6.85 -0.48 6.55
CA VAL A 3 7.52 0.64 7.22
C VAL A 3 8.92 0.77 6.64
N TYR A 4 9.26 1.95 6.15
CA TYR A 4 10.54 2.27 5.53
C TYR A 4 11.26 3.37 6.33
N THR A 5 12.58 3.27 6.42
CA THR A 5 13.41 4.27 7.12
C THR A 5 13.68 5.46 6.22
N VAL A 6 13.42 6.67 6.71
CA VAL A 6 13.76 7.94 6.05
C VAL A 6 15.22 8.28 6.36
N THR A 7 15.98 8.69 5.34
CA THR A 7 17.41 9.03 5.47
C THR A 7 17.73 10.47 5.11
N GLN A 8 16.94 11.08 4.21
CA GLN A 8 17.11 12.47 3.77
C GLN A 8 15.74 13.11 3.60
N LYS A 9 15.70 14.43 3.70
CA LYS A 9 14.50 15.25 3.45
C LYS A 9 14.88 16.57 2.81
N TYR A 10 13.96 17.13 2.03
CA TYR A 10 14.01 18.52 1.54
C TYR A 10 12.64 18.98 1.07
N LEU A 11 12.46 20.29 0.91
CA LEU A 11 11.22 20.89 0.45
C LEU A 11 11.55 22.09 -0.45
N ILE A 12 10.96 22.12 -1.64
CA ILE A 12 11.11 23.20 -2.62
C ILE A 12 9.74 23.43 -3.25
N ASP A 13 9.34 24.68 -3.43
CA ASP A 13 8.11 25.09 -4.14
C ASP A 13 6.85 24.34 -3.68
N ASN A 14 6.67 24.21 -2.36
CA ASN A 14 5.54 23.49 -1.75
C ASN A 14 5.45 21.98 -2.09
N TYR A 15 6.56 21.38 -2.51
CA TYR A 15 6.68 19.92 -2.63
C TYR A 15 7.80 19.42 -1.72
N ALA A 16 7.45 18.49 -0.86
CA ALA A 16 8.38 17.82 0.03
C ALA A 16 8.83 16.49 -0.55
N VAL A 17 10.09 16.18 -0.34
CA VAL A 17 10.70 14.90 -0.72
C VAL A 17 11.34 14.27 0.49
N VAL A 18 11.08 12.99 0.69
CA VAL A 18 11.85 12.13 1.60
C VAL A 18 12.55 11.04 0.80
N GLN A 19 13.78 10.75 1.17
CA GLN A 19 14.53 9.63 0.60
C GLN A 19 14.52 8.46 1.59
N LEU A 20 14.24 7.27 1.09
CA LEU A 20 14.19 6.04 1.87
C LEU A 20 15.53 5.30 1.81
N LEU A 21 15.81 4.51 2.84
CA LEU A 21 17.02 3.69 2.93
C LEU A 21 17.02 2.55 1.92
N THR A 22 15.85 1.99 1.66
CA THR A 22 15.64 0.84 0.75
C THR A 22 14.58 1.18 -0.27
N ASP A 23 14.57 0.43 -1.35
CA ASP A 23 13.48 0.46 -2.31
C ASP A 23 12.15 0.11 -1.64
N ALA A 24 11.08 0.76 -2.09
CA ALA A 24 9.77 0.66 -1.49
C ALA A 24 8.69 0.44 -2.57
N GLU A 25 7.82 -0.52 -2.31
CA GLU A 25 6.64 -0.80 -3.14
C GLU A 25 5.58 0.30 -2.90
N ILE A 26 5.81 1.48 -3.47
CA ILE A 26 4.92 2.64 -3.36
C ILE A 26 4.36 2.97 -4.73
N GLU A 27 3.07 3.26 -4.79
CA GLU A 27 2.40 3.70 -6.00
C GLU A 27 2.08 5.19 -5.97
N LEU A 28 1.97 5.79 -7.15
CA LEU A 28 1.43 7.13 -7.30
C LEU A 28 -0.01 7.17 -6.77
N GLY A 29 -0.34 8.20 -6.01
CA GLY A 29 -1.65 8.33 -5.37
C GLY A 29 -1.80 7.55 -4.05
N ALA A 30 -0.83 6.71 -3.67
CA ALA A 30 -0.87 6.01 -2.39
C ALA A 30 -0.84 6.98 -1.20
N SER A 31 -1.54 6.62 -0.13
CA SER A 31 -1.48 7.35 1.14
C SER A 31 -0.31 6.83 1.97
N VAL A 32 0.56 7.75 2.40
CA VAL A 32 1.72 7.46 3.24
C VAL A 32 1.67 8.28 4.52
N VAL A 33 2.13 7.69 5.62
CA VAL A 33 2.28 8.38 6.90
C VAL A 33 3.76 8.53 7.19
N ILE A 34 4.21 9.78 7.38
CA ILE A 34 5.58 10.12 7.75
C ILE A 34 5.59 10.49 9.24
N ALA A 35 6.49 9.88 10.00
CA ALA A 35 6.63 10.08 11.42
C ALA A 35 8.09 10.09 11.87
N GLY A 36 8.38 10.87 12.93
CA GLY A 36 9.72 10.92 13.53
C GLY A 36 10.75 11.72 12.72
N VAL A 37 10.36 12.43 11.67
CA VAL A 37 11.24 13.31 10.88
C VAL A 37 11.34 14.67 11.53
N ASP A 38 10.33 15.50 11.43
CA ASP A 38 10.11 16.75 12.18
C ASP A 38 8.69 17.27 11.95
N ALA A 39 8.33 18.38 12.59
CA ALA A 39 7.00 18.96 12.51
C ALA A 39 6.57 19.38 11.10
N THR A 40 7.52 19.73 10.20
CA THR A 40 7.23 20.11 8.82
C THR A 40 6.87 18.90 7.96
N PHE A 41 7.58 17.78 8.13
CA PHE A 41 7.44 16.59 7.29
C PHE A 41 6.52 15.53 7.87
N ASN A 42 6.31 15.52 9.20
CA ASN A 42 5.39 14.56 9.82
C ASN A 42 3.94 14.80 9.38
N GLY A 43 3.22 13.73 9.05
CA GLY A 43 1.83 13.78 8.65
C GLY A 43 1.43 12.66 7.70
N THR A 44 0.20 12.75 7.21
CA THR A 44 -0.34 11.84 6.19
C THR A 44 -0.39 12.57 4.86
N TYR A 45 0.18 12.00 3.82
CA TYR A 45 0.31 12.61 2.51
C TYR A 45 -0.06 11.64 1.39
N THR A 46 -0.45 12.20 0.24
CA THR A 46 -0.64 11.43 -0.99
C THR A 46 0.62 11.53 -1.85
N VAL A 47 1.15 10.40 -2.27
CA VAL A 47 2.33 10.32 -3.14
C VAL A 47 2.01 10.95 -4.49
N ARG A 48 2.79 11.96 -4.88
CA ARG A 48 2.63 12.68 -6.15
C ARG A 48 3.59 12.21 -7.23
N ALA A 49 4.82 11.86 -6.83
CA ALA A 49 5.84 11.32 -7.73
C ALA A 49 6.82 10.42 -6.97
N LEU A 50 7.52 9.57 -7.71
CA LEU A 50 8.62 8.72 -7.24
C LEU A 50 9.88 9.06 -8.06
N PRO A 51 10.53 10.20 -7.74
CA PRO A 51 11.64 10.70 -8.53
C PRO A 51 12.84 9.74 -8.52
N GLN A 52 13.46 9.58 -9.69
CA GLN A 52 14.75 8.89 -9.84
C GLN A 52 15.93 9.87 -9.91
N TYR A 53 15.62 11.17 -9.93
CA TYR A 53 16.57 12.28 -10.00
C TYR A 53 16.23 13.34 -8.96
N LEU A 54 17.19 14.21 -8.68
CA LEU A 54 16.98 15.30 -7.73
C LEU A 54 15.83 16.21 -8.20
N TYR A 55 14.79 16.35 -7.39
CA TYR A 55 13.74 17.34 -7.61
C TYR A 55 14.29 18.75 -7.29
N VAL A 56 14.13 19.69 -8.21
CA VAL A 56 14.68 21.05 -8.11
C VAL A 56 13.63 22.16 -8.14
N GLY A 57 12.37 21.84 -8.32
CA GLY A 57 11.28 22.83 -8.30
C GLY A 57 10.19 22.54 -9.32
N ILE A 58 9.36 23.54 -9.58
CA ILE A 58 8.31 23.52 -10.59
C ILE A 58 8.60 24.56 -11.68
N ASP A 59 8.15 24.30 -12.90
CA ASP A 59 8.20 25.28 -13.96
C ASP A 59 7.03 26.29 -13.90
N THR A 60 6.96 27.18 -14.88
CA THR A 60 5.90 28.18 -14.99
C THR A 60 4.52 27.59 -15.30
N GLU A 61 4.46 26.35 -15.75
CA GLU A 61 3.26 25.60 -16.09
C GLU A 61 2.80 24.73 -14.90
N GLY A 62 3.65 24.59 -13.86
CA GLY A 62 3.39 23.82 -12.65
C GLY A 62 3.88 22.38 -12.72
N ASP A 63 4.68 22.03 -13.72
CA ASP A 63 5.26 20.72 -13.89
C ASP A 63 6.52 20.53 -13.02
N LEU A 64 6.72 19.31 -12.52
CA LEU A 64 7.84 18.97 -11.65
C LEU A 64 9.15 18.88 -12.46
N ILE A 65 10.17 19.66 -12.07
CA ILE A 65 11.49 19.68 -12.70
C ILE A 65 12.47 18.83 -11.92
N TYR A 66 13.28 18.05 -12.63
CA TYR A 66 14.31 17.18 -12.07
C TYR A 66 15.67 17.45 -12.71
N ASP A 67 16.73 17.46 -11.88
CA ASP A 67 18.11 17.53 -12.39
C ASP A 67 18.59 16.11 -12.74
N VAL A 68 18.60 15.80 -14.03
CA VAL A 68 18.99 14.49 -14.56
C VAL A 68 20.47 14.13 -14.34
N ASN A 69 21.31 15.11 -13.98
CA ASN A 69 22.71 14.88 -13.64
C ASN A 69 22.90 14.32 -12.22
N TYR A 70 21.86 14.39 -11.39
CA TYR A 70 21.89 13.89 -10.01
C TYR A 70 20.87 12.76 -9.83
N PRO A 71 21.24 11.51 -10.18
CA PRO A 71 20.38 10.35 -9.90
C PRO A 71 20.31 10.10 -8.39
N ILE A 72 19.09 10.03 -7.86
CA ILE A 72 18.80 9.74 -6.46
C ILE A 72 17.66 8.75 -6.41
N ALA A 73 17.96 7.54 -6.00
CA ALA A 73 16.94 6.49 -5.87
C ALA A 73 16.10 6.63 -4.59
N ASN A 74 14.98 5.90 -4.57
CA ASN A 74 14.13 5.71 -3.40
C ASN A 74 13.54 7.00 -2.84
N GLN A 75 13.19 7.94 -3.69
CA GLN A 75 12.57 9.20 -3.29
C GLN A 75 11.03 9.09 -3.38
N VAL A 76 10.37 9.76 -2.43
CA VAL A 76 8.92 9.93 -2.39
C VAL A 76 8.62 11.41 -2.31
N LEU A 77 7.91 11.94 -3.32
CA LEU A 77 7.52 13.34 -3.42
C LEU A 77 6.02 13.49 -3.16
N PHE A 78 5.66 14.47 -2.35
CA PHE A 78 4.27 14.80 -2.00
C PHE A 78 4.09 16.31 -1.83
N ALA A 79 2.87 16.80 -1.99
CA ALA A 79 2.55 18.21 -1.81
C ALA A 79 2.59 18.58 -0.31
N LYS A 80 3.28 19.66 0.02
CA LYS A 80 3.39 20.21 1.36
C LYS A 80 3.67 21.70 1.32
N THR A 81 2.70 22.50 1.68
CA THR A 81 2.88 23.97 1.80
C THR A 81 3.66 24.28 3.07
N ALA A 82 4.90 24.73 2.90
CA ALA A 82 5.78 25.19 3.97
C ALA A 82 6.95 26.00 3.36
N THR A 83 7.78 26.60 4.22
CA THR A 83 9.02 27.24 3.79
C THR A 83 9.99 26.20 3.25
N ASP A 84 10.73 26.55 2.20
CA ASP A 84 11.72 25.69 1.59
C ASP A 84 12.77 25.21 2.62
N VAL A 85 13.10 23.94 2.49
CA VAL A 85 14.08 23.26 3.35
C VAL A 85 15.15 22.66 2.45
N ALA A 86 16.40 23.08 2.64
CA ALA A 86 17.53 22.48 1.92
C ALA A 86 17.65 20.98 2.21
N ARG A 87 18.19 20.22 1.26
CA ARG A 87 18.40 18.79 1.43
C ARG A 87 19.33 18.50 2.61
N THR A 88 18.81 17.76 3.58
CA THR A 88 19.53 17.43 4.83
C THR A 88 19.26 15.98 5.22
N ALA A 89 20.19 15.40 6.01
CA ALA A 89 19.96 14.12 6.64
C ALA A 89 18.73 14.18 7.56
N ALA A 90 17.99 13.09 7.58
CA ALA A 90 16.80 12.93 8.40
C ALA A 90 16.77 11.53 9.01
N SER A 91 16.06 11.40 10.11
CA SER A 91 15.67 10.11 10.68
C SER A 91 14.15 10.09 10.80
N GLY A 92 13.56 8.92 10.76
CA GLY A 92 12.11 8.75 10.86
C GLY A 92 11.64 7.58 10.02
N THR A 93 10.34 7.47 9.88
CA THR A 93 9.71 6.37 9.14
C THR A 93 8.68 6.90 8.15
N LEU A 94 8.58 6.23 7.01
CA LEU A 94 7.46 6.32 6.10
C LEU A 94 6.71 5.00 6.17
N THR A 95 5.41 5.06 6.47
CA THR A 95 4.53 3.91 6.59
C THR A 95 3.49 3.94 5.49
N ILE A 96 3.30 2.80 4.83
CA ILE A 96 2.26 2.63 3.81
C ILE A 96 1.18 1.73 4.36
N THR A 97 -0.06 2.18 4.25
CA THR A 97 -1.24 1.33 4.45
C THR A 97 -1.96 1.23 3.10
N GLN A 98 -1.56 0.27 2.31
CA GLN A 98 -2.29 -0.08 1.08
C GLN A 98 -3.36 -1.09 1.45
N THR A 99 -4.62 -0.72 1.27
CA THR A 99 -5.75 -1.61 1.49
C THR A 99 -6.48 -1.76 0.17
N CYS A 100 -6.40 -2.96 -0.40
CA CYS A 100 -7.18 -3.32 -1.58
C CYS A 100 -8.53 -3.88 -1.16
N THR A 101 -9.61 -3.40 -1.81
CA THR A 101 -11.00 -3.74 -1.47
C THR A 101 -11.78 -4.25 -2.70
N TRP A 102 -11.19 -5.19 -3.45
CA TRP A 102 -11.82 -5.73 -4.67
C TRP A 102 -13.01 -6.63 -4.40
N VAL A 103 -12.98 -7.37 -3.28
CA VAL A 103 -14.10 -8.19 -2.83
C VAL A 103 -14.45 -7.87 -1.37
N THR A 104 -15.72 -8.06 -1.03
CA THR A 104 -16.26 -7.87 0.32
C THR A 104 -16.56 -9.20 0.99
N SER A 105 -16.83 -9.21 2.29
CA SER A 105 -17.33 -10.41 2.99
C SER A 105 -18.62 -10.94 2.37
N ALA A 106 -19.55 -10.06 1.98
CA ALA A 106 -20.79 -10.44 1.32
C ALA A 106 -20.54 -11.16 -0.02
N ASN A 107 -19.57 -10.68 -0.82
CA ASN A 107 -19.20 -11.37 -2.04
C ASN A 107 -18.66 -12.79 -1.79
N LEU A 108 -17.97 -13.00 -0.66
CA LEU A 108 -17.48 -14.33 -0.28
C LEU A 108 -18.62 -15.21 0.27
N GLU A 109 -19.58 -14.65 1.05
CA GLU A 109 -20.77 -15.35 1.52
C GLU A 109 -21.56 -15.92 0.33
N ASP A 110 -21.83 -15.07 -0.66
CA ASP A 110 -22.53 -15.46 -1.89
C ASP A 110 -21.76 -16.55 -2.67
N TRP A 111 -20.45 -16.38 -2.80
CA TRP A 111 -19.59 -17.36 -3.50
C TRP A 111 -19.53 -18.71 -2.79
N ILE A 112 -19.47 -18.73 -1.46
CA ILE A 112 -19.40 -19.95 -0.66
C ILE A 112 -20.78 -20.61 -0.54
N GLY A 113 -21.86 -19.84 -0.68
CA GLY A 113 -23.24 -20.32 -0.56
C GLY A 113 -23.70 -20.57 0.86
N ILE A 114 -23.17 -19.82 1.85
CA ILE A 114 -23.49 -20.03 3.28
C ILE A 114 -24.65 -19.19 3.80
N GLY A 115 -25.32 -18.40 2.98
CA GLY A 115 -26.36 -17.46 3.43
C GLY A 115 -25.78 -16.41 4.42
N THR A 116 -26.55 -16.02 5.44
CA THR A 116 -26.08 -15.05 6.44
C THR A 116 -25.08 -15.68 7.41
N ALA A 117 -23.85 -15.15 7.43
CA ALA A 117 -22.81 -15.62 8.33
C ALA A 117 -23.13 -15.32 9.81
N THR A 118 -22.67 -16.18 10.72
CA THR A 118 -22.63 -15.87 12.16
C THR A 118 -21.66 -14.71 12.43
N ALA A 119 -21.78 -14.03 13.57
CA ALA A 119 -20.90 -12.91 13.89
C ALA A 119 -19.40 -13.30 13.88
N ALA A 120 -19.06 -14.51 14.32
CA ALA A 120 -17.69 -15.02 14.30
C ALA A 120 -17.20 -15.33 12.87
N ASP A 121 -18.07 -15.88 12.03
CA ASP A 121 -17.78 -16.16 10.63
C ASP A 121 -17.69 -14.89 9.79
N ALA A 122 -18.55 -13.91 10.04
CA ALA A 122 -18.53 -12.62 9.36
C ALA A 122 -17.21 -11.87 9.61
N ALA A 123 -16.70 -11.88 10.85
CA ALA A 123 -15.40 -11.28 11.17
C ALA A 123 -14.26 -11.98 10.40
N PHE A 124 -14.27 -13.31 10.33
CA PHE A 124 -13.26 -14.07 9.60
C PHE A 124 -13.38 -13.90 8.07
N LEU A 125 -14.59 -13.87 7.53
CA LEU A 125 -14.85 -13.58 6.12
C LEU A 125 -14.32 -12.20 5.71
N THR A 126 -14.44 -11.20 6.58
CA THR A 126 -13.87 -9.86 6.35
C THR A 126 -12.34 -9.93 6.23
N VAL A 127 -11.68 -10.71 7.09
CA VAL A 127 -10.23 -10.94 6.99
C VAL A 127 -9.86 -11.67 5.71
N CYS A 128 -10.61 -12.71 5.33
CA CYS A 128 -10.39 -13.46 4.10
C CYS A 128 -10.56 -12.58 2.85
N ALA A 129 -11.58 -11.72 2.82
CA ALA A 129 -11.83 -10.80 1.72
C ALA A 129 -10.70 -9.79 1.55
N ALA A 130 -10.25 -9.19 2.67
CA ALA A 130 -9.14 -8.24 2.67
C ALA A 130 -7.83 -8.92 2.23
N ALA A 131 -7.54 -10.11 2.76
CA ALA A 131 -6.34 -10.87 2.40
C ALA A 131 -6.33 -11.28 0.92
N ALA A 132 -7.47 -11.75 0.41
CA ALA A 132 -7.62 -12.15 -0.99
C ALA A 132 -7.45 -10.95 -1.94
N SER A 133 -8.13 -9.83 -1.65
CA SER A 133 -8.01 -8.60 -2.43
C SER A 133 -6.56 -8.11 -2.48
N GLN A 134 -5.90 -8.02 -1.33
CA GLN A 134 -4.51 -7.56 -1.23
C GLN A 134 -3.52 -8.50 -1.93
N PHE A 135 -3.74 -9.82 -1.83
CA PHE A 135 -2.88 -10.81 -2.48
C PHE A 135 -3.00 -10.73 -4.01
N CYS A 136 -4.22 -10.73 -4.54
CA CYS A 136 -4.45 -10.69 -5.98
C CYS A 136 -3.94 -9.38 -6.60
N TRP A 137 -4.20 -8.23 -5.93
CA TRP A 137 -3.68 -6.94 -6.35
C TRP A 137 -2.15 -6.93 -6.41
N ARG A 138 -1.47 -7.39 -5.35
CA ARG A 138 -0.01 -7.45 -5.30
C ARG A 138 0.59 -8.34 -6.39
N ARG A 139 -0.01 -9.50 -6.66
CA ARG A 139 0.44 -10.39 -7.74
C ARG A 139 0.33 -9.76 -9.12
N ARG A 140 -0.71 -8.98 -9.34
CA ARG A 140 -0.87 -8.24 -10.60
C ARG A 140 0.14 -7.09 -10.71
N MET A 141 0.39 -6.37 -9.61
CA MET A 141 1.43 -5.34 -9.56
C MET A 141 2.82 -5.94 -9.85
N GLU A 142 3.18 -7.07 -9.25
CA GLU A 142 4.43 -7.80 -9.54
C GLU A 142 4.53 -8.23 -11.02
N ALA A 143 3.41 -8.45 -11.68
CA ALA A 143 3.34 -8.74 -13.12
C ALA A 143 3.33 -7.47 -14.01
N GLY A 144 3.49 -6.28 -13.43
CA GLY A 144 3.58 -5.01 -14.16
C GLY A 144 2.24 -4.32 -14.44
N TYR A 145 1.13 -4.79 -13.86
CA TYR A 145 -0.16 -4.11 -13.99
C TYR A 145 -0.26 -2.98 -12.95
N VAL A 146 -0.91 -1.87 -13.34
CA VAL A 146 -1.22 -0.74 -12.45
C VAL A 146 -2.73 -0.71 -12.25
N ASP A 147 -3.21 -1.36 -11.21
CA ASP A 147 -4.63 -1.52 -10.93
C ASP A 147 -5.07 -0.62 -9.75
N SER A 148 -6.30 -0.14 -9.79
CA SER A 148 -6.93 0.58 -8.68
C SER A 148 -7.03 -0.31 -7.43
N LEU A 149 -6.82 0.27 -6.25
CA LEU A 149 -7.01 -0.42 -4.97
C LEU A 149 -8.49 -0.65 -4.62
N THR A 150 -9.41 0.11 -5.23
CA THR A 150 -10.84 0.08 -4.91
C THR A 150 -11.72 -0.48 -6.01
N THR A 151 -11.22 -0.52 -7.24
CA THR A 151 -11.98 -1.00 -8.42
C THR A 151 -11.27 -2.19 -9.02
N VAL A 152 -11.92 -3.34 -9.02
CA VAL A 152 -11.39 -4.54 -9.66
C VAL A 152 -11.30 -4.33 -11.19
N PRO A 153 -10.19 -4.71 -11.84
CA PRO A 153 -9.98 -4.37 -13.25
C PRO A 153 -10.88 -5.14 -14.22
N SER A 154 -11.32 -6.35 -13.86
CA SER A 154 -12.14 -7.21 -14.73
C SER A 154 -12.87 -8.29 -13.94
N GLN A 155 -13.88 -8.92 -14.57
CA GLN A 155 -14.71 -9.94 -13.92
C GLN A 155 -13.96 -11.26 -13.65
N ASP A 156 -12.99 -11.61 -14.46
CA ASP A 156 -12.12 -12.78 -14.23
C ASP A 156 -11.21 -12.58 -13.02
N VAL A 157 -10.66 -11.37 -12.83
CA VAL A 157 -9.91 -11.00 -11.64
C VAL A 157 -10.80 -10.99 -10.40
N PHE A 158 -12.03 -10.47 -10.52
CA PHE A 158 -13.01 -10.50 -9.43
C PHE A 158 -13.31 -11.94 -9.02
N LEU A 159 -13.64 -12.81 -9.98
CA LEU A 159 -13.91 -14.22 -9.74
C LEU A 159 -12.69 -14.94 -9.10
N GLY A 160 -11.50 -14.73 -9.64
CA GLY A 160 -10.26 -15.31 -9.08
C GLY A 160 -10.01 -14.86 -7.64
N THR A 161 -10.31 -13.59 -7.32
CA THR A 161 -10.20 -13.06 -5.96
C THR A 161 -11.21 -13.71 -5.01
N GLN A 162 -12.47 -13.91 -5.46
CA GLN A 162 -13.49 -14.62 -4.69
C GLN A 162 -13.11 -16.08 -4.45
N MET A 163 -12.62 -16.78 -5.48
CA MET A 163 -12.13 -18.17 -5.35
C MET A 163 -11.02 -18.28 -4.31
N TYR A 164 -10.05 -17.37 -4.34
CA TYR A 164 -8.96 -17.38 -3.37
C TYR A 164 -9.46 -17.07 -1.95
N GLY A 165 -10.31 -16.05 -1.78
CA GLY A 165 -10.92 -15.71 -0.49
C GLY A 165 -11.77 -16.87 0.09
N GLY A 166 -12.56 -17.54 -0.76
CA GLY A 166 -13.31 -18.73 -0.39
C GLY A 166 -12.43 -19.91 0.02
N ALA A 167 -11.28 -20.10 -0.63
CA ALA A 167 -10.30 -21.10 -0.25
C ALA A 167 -9.69 -20.81 1.14
N LEU A 168 -9.33 -19.55 1.42
CA LEU A 168 -8.84 -19.12 2.73
C LEU A 168 -9.88 -19.40 3.83
N TYR A 169 -11.14 -19.10 3.58
CA TYR A 169 -12.22 -19.37 4.54
C TYR A 169 -12.35 -20.86 4.84
N ARG A 170 -12.35 -21.72 3.83
CA ARG A 170 -12.48 -23.17 3.99
C ARG A 170 -11.28 -23.80 4.71
N GLN A 171 -10.09 -23.23 4.60
CA GLN A 171 -8.89 -23.72 5.28
C GLN A 171 -8.92 -23.52 6.81
N ARG A 172 -9.78 -22.64 7.35
CA ARG A 172 -9.96 -22.45 8.80
C ARG A 172 -10.23 -23.79 9.53
N GLY A 173 -11.09 -24.64 8.96
CA GLY A 173 -11.42 -25.93 9.57
C GLY A 173 -10.33 -27.01 9.48
N SER A 174 -9.37 -26.88 8.55
CA SER A 174 -8.32 -27.87 8.38
C SER A 174 -7.19 -27.72 9.40
N VAL A 175 -6.97 -26.51 9.92
CA VAL A 175 -5.96 -26.25 10.97
C VAL A 175 -6.43 -26.86 12.30
N ASP A 176 -7.71 -26.78 12.61
CA ASP A 176 -8.29 -27.39 13.82
C ASP A 176 -8.28 -28.91 13.75
N GLN A 177 -8.41 -29.51 12.56
CA GLN A 177 -8.28 -30.97 12.37
C GLN A 177 -6.84 -31.45 12.59
N PHE A 178 -5.83 -30.70 12.19
CA PHE A 178 -4.42 -31.04 12.45
C PHE A 178 -4.09 -31.03 13.96
N ALA A 179 -4.64 -30.07 14.70
CA ALA A 179 -4.44 -29.97 16.15
C ALA A 179 -5.09 -31.14 16.90
N SER A 180 -6.22 -31.68 16.41
CA SER A 180 -6.89 -32.81 17.03
C SER A 180 -6.18 -34.16 16.79
N PHE A 181 -5.43 -34.32 15.70
CA PHE A 181 -4.63 -35.51 15.43
C PHE A 181 -3.38 -35.63 16.32
N GLN A 182 -2.84 -34.51 16.83
CA GLN A 182 -1.69 -34.55 17.75
C GLN A 182 -2.04 -35.00 19.17
N ASN A 183 -3.33 -35.04 19.54
CA ASN A 183 -3.78 -35.46 20.86
C ASN A 183 -4.27 -36.93 20.92
N MET A 184 -4.10 -37.71 19.87
CA MET A 184 -4.50 -39.13 19.80
C MET A 184 -3.30 -40.10 19.77
N GLY A 185 -2.10 -39.66 20.16
CA GLY A 185 -0.90 -40.48 20.28
C GLY A 185 -0.42 -40.60 21.71
#